data_ed90f7f8ae6844a20b5c6932066863dd
#
_entry.id   ed90f7f8ae6844a20b5c6932066863dd
#
_cell.length_a   1.000
_cell.length_b   1.000
_cell.length_c   1.000
_cell.angle_alpha   90.00
_cell.angle_beta   90.00
_cell.angle_gamma   90.00
#
_symmetry.space_group_name_H-M   'P 1'
#
loop_
_entity.id
_entity.type
_entity.pdbx_description
1 polymer ?
#
loop_
_entity_poly.entity_id
_entity_poly.type
_entity_poly.pdbx_seq_one_letter_code
_entity_poly.pdbx_strand_id
1 'polypeptide(L)'
;GDNYFAASIHYLDYGRFDYADEEGVLPGGTFTAKDICLNMSYARQLGPMFRVGVTIKPVFSVYERYSSFALGADVGGHFQTKDTTFQMGLVLRNIGWQLKGLYEEDYDQHTEMLPLNLEFGMSYRLPHAPLRFSMTLHNLQCWNIVPMNTEATWYDMLFRHTVWAIDIVPKSERFYLTV
;
A
#
# COMPACT_ATOMS: atom_id res chain seq x y z
N GLY A 1 5.64 -16.21 -22.34
CA GLY A 1 4.91 -15.54 -21.28
C GLY A 1 4.89 -14.04 -21.55
N ASP A 2 3.76 -13.39 -21.31
CA ASP A 2 3.60 -11.97 -21.59
C ASP A 2 4.26 -11.14 -20.48
N ASN A 3 4.90 -10.07 -20.88
CA ASN A 3 5.55 -9.11 -19.98
C ASN A 3 4.72 -7.83 -19.97
N TYR A 4 4.50 -7.28 -18.78
CA TYR A 4 3.73 -6.06 -18.58
C TYR A 4 4.57 -5.05 -17.82
N PHE A 5 4.52 -3.79 -18.25
CA PHE A 5 5.19 -2.67 -17.61
C PHE A 5 4.15 -1.60 -17.29
N ALA A 6 4.28 -0.98 -16.15
CA ALA A 6 3.48 0.16 -15.75
C ALA A 6 4.34 1.17 -15.01
N ALA A 7 3.99 2.44 -15.15
CA ALA A 7 4.58 3.52 -14.37
C ALA A 7 3.49 4.46 -13.89
N SER A 8 3.62 4.96 -12.67
CA SER A 8 2.73 5.99 -12.12
C SER A 8 3.49 6.93 -11.20
N ILE A 9 2.97 8.14 -11.06
CA ILE A 9 3.50 9.15 -10.14
C ILE A 9 2.38 9.51 -9.17
N HIS A 10 2.71 9.47 -7.88
CA HIS A 10 1.88 10.02 -6.83
C HIS A 10 2.54 11.31 -6.35
N TYR A 11 1.82 12.40 -6.45
CA TYR A 11 2.22 13.70 -5.95
C TYR A 11 1.24 14.17 -4.89
N LEU A 12 1.74 14.49 -3.74
CA LEU A 12 0.97 14.98 -2.63
C LEU A 12 1.51 16.36 -2.22
N ASP A 13 0.66 17.37 -2.29
CA ASP A 13 0.96 18.72 -1.83
C ASP A 13 0.11 18.98 -0.58
N TYR A 14 0.76 19.17 0.55
CA TYR A 14 0.10 19.44 1.83
C TYR A 14 -0.31 20.91 1.99
N GLY A 15 0.02 21.75 1.00
CA GLY A 15 -0.28 23.18 1.03
C GLY A 15 0.79 24.00 1.74
N ARG A 16 0.33 25.13 2.28
CA ARG A 16 1.19 26.09 2.98
C ARG A 16 0.86 26.08 4.46
N PHE A 17 1.89 26.17 5.27
CA PHE A 17 1.80 26.26 6.72
C PHE A 17 2.46 27.56 7.18
N ASP A 18 1.82 28.26 8.12
CA ASP A 18 2.39 29.43 8.76
C ASP A 18 3.39 28.99 9.84
N TYR A 19 4.49 29.75 9.99
CA TYR A 19 5.40 29.55 11.11
C TYR A 19 4.74 30.03 12.40
N ALA A 20 4.85 29.23 13.46
CA ALA A 20 4.50 29.62 14.81
C ALA A 20 5.70 29.42 15.73
N ASP A 21 5.93 30.34 16.66
CA ASP A 21 6.90 30.17 17.75
C ASP A 21 6.35 29.32 18.89
N GLU A 22 7.15 29.09 19.93
CA GLU A 22 6.75 28.28 21.09
C GLU A 22 5.59 28.91 21.88
N GLU A 23 5.40 30.22 21.79
CA GLU A 23 4.31 30.96 22.41
C GLU A 23 3.05 30.99 21.50
N GLY A 24 3.12 30.42 20.29
CA GLY A 24 2.02 30.42 19.31
C GLY A 24 1.83 31.74 18.58
N VAL A 25 2.79 32.65 18.69
CA VAL A 25 2.82 33.87 17.93
C VAL A 25 3.27 33.60 16.49
N LEU A 26 2.61 34.16 15.50
CA LEU A 26 2.96 34.00 14.08
C LEU A 26 4.03 35.04 13.70
N PRO A 27 5.33 34.67 13.62
CA PRO A 27 6.39 35.62 13.32
C PRO A 27 6.36 36.10 11.85
N GLY A 28 5.44 35.59 11.06
CA GLY A 28 5.34 35.78 9.62
C GLY A 28 6.22 34.84 8.82
N GLY A 29 5.74 34.46 7.64
CA GLY A 29 6.37 33.52 6.75
C GLY A 29 5.59 32.21 6.66
N THR A 30 5.77 31.53 5.53
CA THR A 30 5.10 30.25 5.26
C THR A 30 6.09 29.25 4.71
N PHE A 31 5.83 27.97 4.96
CA PHE A 31 6.56 26.86 4.33
C PHE A 31 5.60 25.90 3.61
N THR A 32 6.14 25.06 2.76
CA THR A 32 5.37 24.03 2.04
C THR A 32 5.91 22.64 2.36
N ALA A 33 5.01 21.66 2.28
CA ALA A 33 5.35 20.25 2.40
C ALA A 33 4.83 19.49 1.19
N LYS A 34 5.66 18.61 0.60
CA LYS A 34 5.34 17.89 -0.62
C LYS A 34 6.00 16.52 -0.62
N ASP A 35 5.26 15.50 -1.13
CA ASP A 35 5.77 14.18 -1.38
C ASP A 35 5.60 13.80 -2.85
N ILE A 36 6.61 13.14 -3.40
CA ILE A 36 6.59 12.59 -4.75
C ILE A 36 7.03 11.14 -4.67
N CYS A 37 6.17 10.22 -5.11
CA CYS A 37 6.47 8.81 -5.24
C CYS A 37 6.32 8.38 -6.70
N LEU A 38 7.40 7.87 -7.28
CA LEU A 38 7.38 7.25 -8.61
C LEU A 38 7.24 5.74 -8.42
N ASN A 39 6.25 5.11 -9.06
CA ASN A 39 6.11 3.67 -9.07
C ASN A 39 6.47 3.14 -10.45
N MET A 40 7.39 2.20 -10.50
CA MET A 40 7.78 1.47 -11.72
C MET A 40 7.53 -0.01 -11.50
N SER A 41 6.58 -0.57 -12.25
CA SER A 41 6.12 -1.94 -12.07
C SER A 41 6.47 -2.80 -13.28
N TYR A 42 6.90 -4.02 -13.00
CA TYR A 42 7.07 -5.08 -13.97
C TYR A 42 6.30 -6.30 -13.50
N ALA A 43 5.55 -6.91 -14.41
CA ALA A 43 4.86 -8.16 -14.15
C ALA A 43 5.05 -9.13 -15.30
N ARG A 44 5.10 -10.42 -14.97
CA ARG A 44 5.25 -11.52 -15.93
C ARG A 44 4.26 -12.63 -15.66
N GLN A 45 3.66 -13.13 -16.72
CA GLN A 45 2.85 -14.34 -16.68
C GLN A 45 3.75 -15.58 -16.77
N LEU A 46 3.76 -16.40 -15.72
CA LEU A 46 4.57 -17.62 -15.65
C LEU A 46 3.85 -18.85 -16.22
N GLY A 47 2.59 -18.67 -16.60
CA GLY A 47 1.77 -19.75 -17.15
C GLY A 47 0.30 -19.30 -17.20
N PRO A 48 -0.63 -20.17 -17.55
CA PRO A 48 -2.02 -19.77 -17.75
C PRO A 48 -2.72 -19.32 -16.46
N MET A 49 -2.19 -19.67 -15.29
CA MET A 49 -2.83 -19.42 -14.01
C MET A 49 -2.00 -18.54 -13.06
N PHE A 50 -0.69 -18.37 -13.32
CA PHE A 50 0.20 -17.66 -12.39
C PHE A 50 0.80 -16.40 -13.01
N ARG A 51 0.83 -15.33 -12.23
CA ARG A 51 1.50 -14.06 -12.54
C ARG A 51 2.33 -13.64 -11.34
N VAL A 52 3.47 -13.04 -11.60
CA VAL A 52 4.32 -12.43 -10.58
C VAL A 52 4.64 -11.00 -10.98
N GLY A 53 4.87 -10.15 -10.00
CA GLY A 53 5.19 -8.76 -10.24
C GLY A 53 6.10 -8.17 -9.19
N VAL A 54 6.82 -7.15 -9.59
CA VAL A 54 7.65 -6.32 -8.72
C VAL A 54 7.40 -4.86 -9.05
N THR A 55 7.40 -4.01 -8.03
CA THR A 55 7.31 -2.56 -8.17
C THR A 55 8.45 -1.93 -7.39
N ILE A 56 9.16 -0.98 -7.99
CA ILE A 56 10.18 -0.15 -7.34
C ILE A 56 9.57 1.23 -7.11
N LYS A 57 9.77 1.77 -5.89
CA LYS A 57 9.14 3.01 -5.41
C LYS A 57 10.18 3.94 -4.77
N PRO A 58 10.91 4.75 -5.55
CA PRO A 58 11.61 5.90 -4.99
C PRO A 58 10.61 6.94 -4.50
N VAL A 59 10.80 7.42 -3.28
CA VAL A 59 9.98 8.44 -2.61
C VAL A 59 10.85 9.61 -2.23
N PHE A 60 10.46 10.80 -2.65
CA PHE A 60 11.10 12.07 -2.34
C PHE A 60 10.13 12.92 -1.55
N SER A 61 10.56 13.37 -0.38
CA SER A 61 9.79 14.25 0.49
C SER A 61 10.56 15.54 0.72
N VAL A 62 9.86 16.65 0.62
CA VAL A 62 10.41 17.98 0.88
C VAL A 62 9.50 18.69 1.87
N TYR A 63 10.04 19.04 3.03
CA TYR A 63 9.34 19.75 4.09
C TYR A 63 10.16 20.99 4.46
N GLU A 64 9.64 22.16 4.15
CA GLU A 64 10.36 23.42 4.34
C GLU A 64 11.71 23.42 3.61
N ARG A 65 12.82 23.41 4.36
CA ARG A 65 14.20 23.32 3.89
C ARG A 65 14.78 21.89 3.96
N TYR A 66 14.04 20.98 4.54
CA TYR A 66 14.49 19.60 4.73
C TYR A 66 14.01 18.71 3.58
N SER A 67 14.84 17.76 3.20
CA SER A 67 14.47 16.78 2.18
C SER A 67 14.81 15.37 2.65
N SER A 68 13.95 14.42 2.36
CA SER A 68 14.22 13.00 2.60
C SER A 68 14.10 12.19 1.32
N PHE A 69 14.78 11.06 1.31
CA PHE A 69 14.70 10.10 0.22
C PHE A 69 14.57 8.69 0.79
N ALA A 70 13.57 7.97 0.30
CA ALA A 70 13.37 6.57 0.61
C ALA A 70 13.28 5.73 -0.67
N LEU A 71 13.72 4.49 -0.59
CA LEU A 71 13.60 3.51 -1.66
C LEU A 71 12.84 2.30 -1.14
N GLY A 72 11.67 2.04 -1.72
CA GLY A 72 10.83 0.90 -1.43
C GLY A 72 10.68 -0.03 -2.63
N ALA A 73 10.29 -1.27 -2.36
CA ALA A 73 9.89 -2.24 -3.36
C ALA A 73 8.68 -3.03 -2.88
N ASP A 74 7.84 -3.45 -3.83
CA ASP A 74 6.76 -4.41 -3.60
C ASP A 74 7.01 -5.65 -4.45
N VAL A 75 6.70 -6.82 -3.91
CA VAL A 75 6.76 -8.10 -4.64
C VAL A 75 5.45 -8.83 -4.43
N GLY A 76 4.87 -9.35 -5.50
CA GLY A 76 3.60 -10.04 -5.42
C GLY A 76 3.46 -11.19 -6.38
N GLY A 77 2.60 -12.14 -5.99
CA GLY A 77 2.16 -13.25 -6.81
C GLY A 77 0.64 -13.31 -6.89
N HIS A 78 0.13 -13.68 -8.04
CA HIS A 78 -1.29 -13.82 -8.31
C HIS A 78 -1.56 -15.16 -8.98
N PHE A 79 -2.54 -15.87 -8.44
CA PHE A 79 -3.08 -17.09 -9.01
C PHE A 79 -4.52 -16.87 -9.45
N GLN A 80 -4.89 -17.41 -10.61
CA GLN A 80 -6.23 -17.35 -11.14
C GLN A 80 -6.55 -18.68 -11.85
N THR A 81 -7.73 -19.25 -11.57
CA THR A 81 -8.20 -20.43 -12.31
C THR A 81 -8.50 -20.08 -13.77
N LYS A 82 -8.44 -21.06 -14.67
CA LYS A 82 -8.66 -20.83 -16.11
C LYS A 82 -10.05 -20.26 -16.44
N ASP A 83 -11.03 -20.60 -15.65
CA ASP A 83 -12.41 -20.12 -15.75
C ASP A 83 -12.64 -18.76 -15.05
N THR A 84 -11.57 -18.18 -14.47
CA THR A 84 -11.62 -16.92 -13.72
C THR A 84 -12.57 -16.91 -12.51
N THR A 85 -13.04 -18.07 -12.10
CA THR A 85 -13.98 -18.23 -10.99
C THR A 85 -13.32 -17.96 -9.64
N PHE A 86 -12.10 -18.47 -9.44
CA PHE A 86 -11.33 -18.27 -8.23
C PHE A 86 -10.02 -17.56 -8.51
N GLN A 87 -9.70 -16.60 -7.65
CA GLN A 87 -8.46 -15.83 -7.68
C GLN A 87 -7.90 -15.68 -6.28
N MET A 88 -6.59 -15.68 -6.17
CA MET A 88 -5.89 -15.32 -4.93
C MET A 88 -4.58 -14.60 -5.23
N GLY A 89 -4.15 -13.77 -4.30
CA GLY A 89 -2.90 -13.01 -4.41
C GLY A 89 -2.21 -12.87 -3.07
N LEU A 90 -0.90 -12.80 -3.10
CA LEU A 90 -0.05 -12.49 -1.97
C LEU A 90 0.89 -11.37 -2.37
N VAL A 91 0.98 -10.33 -1.55
CA VAL A 91 1.83 -9.17 -1.81
C VAL A 91 2.59 -8.81 -0.54
N LEU A 92 3.89 -8.62 -0.69
CA LEU A 92 4.75 -8.01 0.33
C LEU A 92 5.10 -6.61 -0.14
N ARG A 93 4.67 -5.59 0.63
CA ARG A 93 4.82 -4.18 0.29
C ARG A 93 5.83 -3.47 1.16
N ASN A 94 6.39 -2.40 0.60
CA ASN A 94 7.28 -1.46 1.29
C ASN A 94 8.54 -2.13 1.86
N ILE A 95 9.11 -3.09 1.10
CA ILE A 95 10.44 -3.63 1.39
C ILE A 95 11.45 -2.53 1.07
N GLY A 96 12.04 -1.90 2.08
CA GLY A 96 12.97 -0.81 1.82
C GLY A 96 13.30 0.04 3.03
N TRP A 97 14.05 1.10 2.78
CA TRP A 97 14.60 1.97 3.82
C TRP A 97 14.54 3.43 3.39
N GLN A 98 14.46 4.28 4.38
CA GLN A 98 14.72 5.70 4.22
C GLN A 98 16.25 5.90 4.19
N LEU A 99 16.77 6.28 3.04
CA LEU A 99 18.21 6.42 2.80
C LEU A 99 18.75 7.79 3.22
N LYS A 100 17.88 8.80 3.26
CA LYS A 100 18.17 10.13 3.77
C LYS A 100 17.00 10.58 4.65
N GLY A 101 17.28 10.87 5.93
CA GLY A 101 16.33 11.45 6.88
C GLY A 101 16.08 12.94 6.60
N LEU A 102 15.05 13.50 7.25
CA LEU A 102 14.71 14.93 7.17
C LEU A 102 15.72 15.85 7.90
N TYR A 103 16.38 15.35 8.93
CA TYR A 103 17.30 16.11 9.78
C TYR A 103 18.75 15.70 9.51
N GLU A 104 19.60 16.70 9.29
CA GLU A 104 21.07 16.55 9.17
C GLU A 104 21.78 16.91 10.49
N GLU A 105 21.24 16.59 11.64
CA GLU A 105 21.97 16.76 12.89
C GLU A 105 22.89 15.58 13.20
N ASP A 106 24.09 15.89 13.52
CA ASP A 106 25.39 15.24 13.58
C ASP A 106 25.54 13.97 14.46
N TYR A 107 24.50 13.23 14.82
CA TYR A 107 24.60 11.97 15.53
C TYR A 107 23.54 10.97 15.08
N ASP A 108 24.01 9.88 14.45
CA ASP A 108 23.26 8.73 13.95
C ASP A 108 22.28 8.99 12.78
N GLN A 109 22.78 8.73 11.58
CA GLN A 109 21.90 8.48 10.42
C GLN A 109 21.08 7.21 10.70
N HIS A 110 19.99 7.36 11.43
CA HIS A 110 19.04 6.26 11.62
C HIS A 110 18.36 5.98 10.29
N THR A 111 18.84 4.97 9.61
CA THR A 111 18.17 4.41 8.44
C THR A 111 16.91 3.68 8.92
N GLU A 112 15.77 4.30 8.76
CA GLU A 112 14.50 3.70 9.15
C GLU A 112 13.98 2.77 8.05
N MET A 113 13.48 1.60 8.46
CA MET A 113 12.77 0.71 7.55
C MET A 113 11.41 1.30 7.21
N LEU A 114 11.03 1.19 5.94
CA LEU A 114 9.65 1.49 5.54
C LEU A 114 8.67 0.53 6.22
N PRO A 115 7.42 0.95 6.45
CA PRO A 115 6.41 0.12 7.10
C PRO A 115 6.05 -1.07 6.22
N LEU A 116 6.75 -2.19 6.44
CA LEU A 116 6.52 -3.45 5.74
C LEU A 116 5.07 -3.89 5.92
N ASN A 117 4.41 -4.34 4.84
CA ASN A 117 3.05 -4.85 4.90
C ASN A 117 2.90 -6.13 4.07
N LEU A 118 2.45 -7.20 4.71
CA LEU A 118 2.11 -8.47 4.08
C LEU A 118 0.60 -8.58 3.95
N GLU A 119 0.13 -8.71 2.71
CA GLU A 119 -1.28 -8.80 2.37
C GLU A 119 -1.59 -10.07 1.60
N PHE A 120 -2.69 -10.73 1.94
CA PHE A 120 -3.25 -11.85 1.20
C PHE A 120 -4.70 -11.54 0.82
N GLY A 121 -5.02 -11.74 -0.44
CA GLY A 121 -6.37 -11.57 -0.95
C GLY A 121 -6.88 -12.80 -1.68
N MET A 122 -8.18 -13.05 -1.59
CA MET A 122 -8.84 -14.06 -2.40
C MET A 122 -10.23 -13.58 -2.84
N SER A 123 -10.66 -14.07 -4.00
CA SER A 123 -12.02 -13.80 -4.49
C SER A 123 -12.60 -15.03 -5.19
N TYR A 124 -13.91 -15.16 -5.07
CA TYR A 124 -14.68 -16.23 -5.68
C TYR A 124 -15.91 -15.67 -6.37
N ARG A 125 -16.01 -15.88 -7.68
CA ARG A 125 -17.18 -15.49 -8.51
C ARG A 125 -18.12 -16.66 -8.64
N LEU A 126 -19.39 -16.44 -8.32
CA LEU A 126 -20.42 -17.47 -8.49
C LEU A 126 -20.70 -17.69 -9.98
N PRO A 127 -20.61 -18.93 -10.51
CA PRO A 127 -20.81 -19.20 -11.94
C PRO A 127 -22.22 -18.88 -12.45
N HIS A 128 -23.22 -19.00 -11.58
CA HIS A 128 -24.64 -18.88 -11.94
C HIS A 128 -25.29 -17.59 -11.42
N ALA A 129 -24.58 -16.77 -10.65
CA ALA A 129 -25.07 -15.50 -10.14
C ALA A 129 -24.08 -14.37 -10.44
N PRO A 130 -24.55 -13.13 -10.61
CA PRO A 130 -23.71 -11.98 -10.87
C PRO A 130 -23.01 -11.50 -9.58
N LEU A 131 -22.53 -12.42 -8.75
CA LEU A 131 -21.94 -12.11 -7.44
C LEU A 131 -20.50 -12.61 -7.38
N ARG A 132 -19.63 -11.78 -6.82
CA ARG A 132 -18.25 -12.11 -6.45
C ARG A 132 -18.04 -11.77 -5.00
N PHE A 133 -17.55 -12.72 -4.23
CA PHE A 133 -17.13 -12.52 -2.84
C PHE A 133 -15.62 -12.33 -2.82
N SER A 134 -15.17 -11.33 -2.10
CA SER A 134 -13.75 -11.04 -1.92
C SER A 134 -13.42 -10.91 -0.45
N MET A 135 -12.25 -11.39 -0.07
CA MET A 135 -11.69 -11.25 1.27
C MET A 135 -10.23 -10.84 1.15
N THR A 136 -9.84 -9.84 1.93
CA THR A 136 -8.45 -9.42 2.03
C THR A 136 -8.00 -9.45 3.49
N LEU A 137 -6.86 -10.08 3.72
CA LEU A 137 -6.13 -10.06 4.98
C LEU A 137 -4.97 -9.07 4.83
N HIS A 138 -4.87 -8.11 5.71
CA HIS A 138 -3.82 -7.10 5.71
C HIS A 138 -3.02 -7.10 7.01
N ASN A 139 -1.83 -6.50 6.98
CA ASN A 139 -0.92 -6.41 8.13
C ASN A 139 -0.56 -7.77 8.76
N LEU A 140 -0.43 -8.83 7.95
CA LEU A 140 -0.13 -10.18 8.42
C LEU A 140 1.23 -10.31 9.13
N GLN A 141 2.16 -9.37 8.89
CA GLN A 141 3.46 -9.30 9.57
C GLN A 141 3.35 -8.81 11.02
N CYS A 142 2.25 -8.14 11.37
CA CYS A 142 2.00 -7.61 12.71
C CYS A 142 0.63 -8.07 13.20
N TRP A 143 0.57 -9.28 13.74
CA TRP A 143 -0.71 -9.88 14.17
C TRP A 143 -1.34 -9.18 15.36
N ASN A 144 -0.54 -8.59 16.24
CA ASN A 144 -1.03 -7.91 17.45
C ASN A 144 -1.23 -6.41 17.21
N ILE A 145 -2.40 -6.03 16.64
CA ILE A 145 -2.78 -4.62 16.40
C ILE A 145 -3.72 -4.12 17.52
N VAL A 146 -3.46 -4.50 18.75
CA VAL A 146 -4.33 -4.12 19.88
C VAL A 146 -3.78 -2.91 20.59
N PRO A 147 -4.59 -1.87 20.88
CA PRO A 147 -4.16 -0.76 21.73
C PRO A 147 -3.69 -1.27 23.10
N MET A 148 -2.67 -0.62 23.66
CA MET A 148 -2.21 -0.89 25.03
C MET A 148 -3.40 -0.93 25.98
N ASN A 149 -3.47 -1.94 26.87
CA ASN A 149 -4.52 -2.18 27.88
C ASN A 149 -5.83 -2.77 27.36
N THR A 150 -5.88 -3.41 26.20
CA THR A 150 -7.07 -4.12 25.74
C THR A 150 -6.73 -5.61 25.58
N GLU A 151 -7.46 -6.49 26.27
CA GLU A 151 -7.41 -7.92 26.00
C GLU A 151 -8.22 -8.22 24.76
N ALA A 152 -7.55 -8.62 23.68
CA ALA A 152 -8.22 -9.00 22.44
C ALA A 152 -8.23 -10.52 22.29
N THR A 153 -9.37 -11.04 21.91
CA THR A 153 -9.53 -12.46 21.58
C THR A 153 -8.98 -12.75 20.19
N TRP A 154 -8.60 -13.98 19.89
CA TRP A 154 -8.05 -14.37 18.58
C TRP A 154 -8.98 -14.02 17.40
N TYR A 155 -10.29 -14.12 17.57
CA TYR A 155 -11.27 -13.76 16.53
C TYR A 155 -11.38 -12.24 16.34
N ASP A 156 -11.24 -11.45 17.40
CA ASP A 156 -11.20 -9.98 17.29
C ASP A 156 -9.98 -9.54 16.48
N MET A 157 -8.81 -10.15 16.71
CA MET A 157 -7.62 -9.93 15.90
C MET A 157 -7.83 -10.33 14.44
N LEU A 158 -8.47 -11.47 14.17
CA LEU A 158 -8.78 -11.91 12.81
C LEU A 158 -9.67 -10.90 12.08
N PHE A 159 -10.75 -10.41 12.72
CA PHE A 159 -11.64 -9.43 12.12
C PHE A 159 -10.95 -8.08 11.87
N ARG A 160 -10.01 -7.68 12.70
CA ARG A 160 -9.21 -6.45 12.50
C ARG A 160 -8.26 -6.54 11.29
N HIS A 161 -7.91 -7.75 10.88
CA HIS A 161 -7.05 -7.99 9.72
C HIS A 161 -7.84 -8.27 8.44
N THR A 162 -9.15 -8.45 8.52
CA THR A 162 -9.97 -8.84 7.36
C THR A 162 -10.83 -7.72 6.84
N VAL A 163 -10.84 -7.57 5.51
CA VAL A 163 -11.81 -6.76 4.78
C VAL A 163 -12.60 -7.68 3.87
N TRP A 164 -13.90 -7.59 3.94
CA TRP A 164 -14.82 -8.36 3.12
C TRP A 164 -15.50 -7.44 2.11
N ALA A 165 -15.68 -7.92 0.88
CA ALA A 165 -16.43 -7.20 -0.13
C ALA A 165 -17.31 -8.15 -0.93
N ILE A 166 -18.45 -7.63 -1.37
CA ILE A 166 -19.37 -8.31 -2.27
C ILE A 166 -19.55 -7.43 -3.50
N ASP A 167 -19.20 -7.97 -4.66
CA ASP A 167 -19.36 -7.28 -5.92
C ASP A 167 -20.55 -7.87 -6.70
N ILE A 168 -21.35 -7.00 -7.29
CA ILE A 168 -22.34 -7.37 -8.27
C ILE A 168 -21.70 -7.15 -9.66
N VAL A 169 -21.40 -8.24 -10.37
CA VAL A 169 -20.74 -8.24 -11.68
C VAL A 169 -21.69 -8.84 -12.73
N PRO A 170 -22.55 -8.03 -13.36
CA PRO A 170 -23.47 -8.51 -14.39
C PRO A 170 -22.74 -9.11 -15.59
N LYS A 171 -23.38 -10.01 -16.33
CA LYS A 171 -22.81 -10.62 -17.54
C LYS A 171 -22.44 -9.61 -18.62
N SER A 172 -23.05 -8.44 -18.62
CA SER A 172 -22.78 -7.38 -19.59
C SER A 172 -21.42 -6.69 -19.38
N GLU A 173 -20.78 -6.85 -18.19
CA GLU A 173 -19.51 -6.24 -17.80
C GLU A 173 -19.40 -4.71 -17.97
N ARG A 174 -20.52 -4.04 -18.24
CA ARG A 174 -20.58 -2.58 -18.49
C ARG A 174 -20.56 -1.75 -17.21
N PHE A 175 -20.96 -2.34 -16.12
CA PHE A 175 -20.92 -1.74 -14.79
C PHE A 175 -20.73 -2.82 -13.72
N TYR A 176 -20.19 -2.43 -12.58
CA TYR A 176 -20.11 -3.26 -11.38
C TYR A 176 -20.43 -2.39 -10.17
N LEU A 177 -20.95 -3.00 -9.14
CA LEU A 177 -21.21 -2.37 -7.83
C LEU A 177 -20.49 -3.17 -6.76
N THR A 178 -19.69 -2.48 -5.94
CA THR A 178 -18.98 -3.06 -4.78
C THR A 178 -19.56 -2.49 -3.50
N VAL A 179 -19.82 -3.36 -2.53
CA VAL A 179 -20.29 -3.02 -1.19
C VAL A 179 -19.37 -3.63 -0.15
#